data_aa933bcdf5157e6195f2bd481fd44f03
#
_entry.id   aa933bcdf5157e6195f2bd481fd44f03
#
_cell.length_a   1.000
_cell.length_b   1.000
_cell.length_c   1.000
_cell.angle_alpha   90.00
_cell.angle_beta   90.00
_cell.angle_gamma   90.00
#
_symmetry.space_group_name_H-M   'P 1'
#
loop_
_entity.id
_entity.type
_entity.pdbx_description
1 polymer ?
#
loop_
_entity_poly.entity_id
_entity_poly.type
_entity_poly.pdbx_seq_one_letter_code
_entity_poly.pdbx_strand_id
1 'polypeptide(L)'
;MMDLAEKLEILADSAKYDVACTSSGVDRPGRHGALGSSAAAGICHAFTADGRCVSLLKVLYSNVCSYDCSYCVNRRSNDRPRATFTPRELAELTIGFYRRNYIEGLFLSSAVLGTPDRTMELMIEALRILREEYHFNGYIHAKTIPGADPMLVEKIGRLADRLSVNIELPSETSLTTLAPDKKKTAILRPMGQIAVQSAQSKKEMVLYRGAKPFAPAGQSTQMIIGATPETDRHIMDLTEGLYRKYSLKRVFYSAYLPVVEDRRLPALHTAPPLLREHRLYQADWLLRYYHFSARELLTEDEPNFDPYLDPKCTWAVRHPEFFPVEVNTASRAELLRVPGIGPKSALRIVEARRVQSLGMAELKRIGVVLKRAQYFITCKGKAATRGSRAEIAGALLDPKAFSVGMQQLSLDDFVPKALPDAAPAVQRLEARGMAADVAARTVRQEALQCLTKRM
;
A
#
# COMPACT_ATOMS: atom_id res chain seq x y z
N MET A 1 32.00 18.92 0.74
CA MET A 1 30.53 19.13 0.66
C MET A 1 29.98 17.92 -0.08
N MET A 2 28.96 17.23 0.44
CA MET A 2 28.37 16.03 -0.19
C MET A 2 27.77 16.44 -1.55
N ASP A 3 28.05 15.69 -2.61
CA ASP A 3 27.51 15.99 -3.92
C ASP A 3 26.05 15.59 -4.07
N LEU A 4 25.40 16.00 -5.15
CA LEU A 4 23.96 15.75 -5.36
C LEU A 4 23.67 14.26 -5.61
N ALA A 5 24.60 13.52 -6.21
CA ALA A 5 24.43 12.10 -6.49
C ALA A 5 24.52 11.27 -5.20
N GLU A 6 25.47 11.58 -4.32
CA GLU A 6 25.59 10.97 -2.98
C GLU A 6 24.34 11.25 -2.13
N LYS A 7 23.82 12.51 -2.14
CA LYS A 7 22.57 12.84 -1.45
C LYS A 7 21.41 12.03 -1.99
N LEU A 8 21.29 11.89 -3.31
CA LEU A 8 20.21 11.12 -3.93
C LEU A 8 20.27 9.66 -3.53
N GLU A 9 21.46 9.03 -3.53
CA GLU A 9 21.61 7.63 -3.13
C GLU A 9 21.15 7.42 -1.69
N ILE A 10 21.62 8.23 -0.74
CA ILE A 10 21.26 8.15 0.69
C ILE A 10 19.76 8.37 0.88
N LEU A 11 19.18 9.39 0.27
CA LEU A 11 17.80 9.80 0.51
C LEU A 11 16.78 8.93 -0.23
N ALA A 12 17.14 8.39 -1.38
CA ALA A 12 16.32 7.41 -2.07
C ALA A 12 16.36 6.03 -1.38
N ASP A 13 17.54 5.59 -0.90
CA ASP A 13 17.64 4.37 -0.09
C ASP A 13 16.83 4.48 1.21
N SER A 14 16.91 5.62 1.88
CA SER A 14 16.10 5.88 3.08
C SER A 14 14.59 5.88 2.81
N ALA A 15 14.17 6.27 1.61
CA ALA A 15 12.76 6.32 1.22
C ALA A 15 12.15 4.93 0.92
N LYS A 16 12.94 3.87 0.73
CA LYS A 16 12.42 2.53 0.39
C LYS A 16 11.53 1.92 1.48
N TYR A 17 11.76 2.28 2.73
CA TYR A 17 10.95 1.83 3.89
C TYR A 17 9.58 2.52 3.96
N ASP A 18 9.32 3.46 3.09
CA ASP A 18 8.08 4.20 3.00
C ASP A 18 7.18 3.53 1.96
N VAL A 19 6.17 2.78 2.42
CA VAL A 19 5.35 1.96 1.53
C VAL A 19 4.24 2.77 0.88
N ALA A 20 4.56 3.47 -0.17
CA ALA A 20 3.55 3.90 -1.13
C ALA A 20 3.88 3.36 -2.52
N CYS A 21 5.00 2.62 -2.66
CA CYS A 21 5.49 2.13 -3.93
C CYS A 21 6.52 1.03 -3.79
N THR A 22 6.58 0.17 -4.78
CA THR A 22 7.61 -0.83 -4.96
C THR A 22 8.75 -0.27 -5.79
N SER A 23 9.98 -0.30 -5.25
CA SER A 23 11.19 -0.09 -6.05
C SER A 23 11.43 -1.30 -6.96
N SER A 24 12.05 -1.10 -8.13
CA SER A 24 12.34 -2.20 -9.05
C SER A 24 13.31 -3.25 -8.49
N GLY A 25 14.06 -2.91 -7.42
CA GLY A 25 15.05 -3.79 -6.80
C GLY A 25 16.26 -4.16 -7.69
N VAL A 26 16.29 -3.68 -8.94
CA VAL A 26 17.33 -3.98 -9.91
C VAL A 26 18.26 -2.79 -10.05
N ASP A 27 19.56 -3.03 -9.85
CA ASP A 27 20.63 -2.09 -10.09
C ASP A 27 21.60 -2.66 -11.13
N ARG A 28 21.69 -1.98 -12.28
CA ARG A 28 22.62 -2.34 -13.37
C ARG A 28 23.26 -1.04 -13.88
N PRO A 29 24.54 -0.83 -13.65
CA PRO A 29 25.24 0.30 -14.23
C PRO A 29 25.23 0.22 -15.77
N GLY A 30 25.21 1.35 -16.43
CA GLY A 30 25.35 1.43 -17.89
C GLY A 30 26.66 0.78 -18.33
N ARG A 31 26.60 -0.02 -19.41
CA ARG A 31 27.79 -0.64 -20.02
C ARG A 31 28.00 -0.03 -21.40
N HIS A 32 29.27 0.17 -21.77
CA HIS A 32 29.59 0.63 -23.11
C HIS A 32 29.05 -0.35 -24.18
N GLY A 33 28.29 0.15 -25.13
CA GLY A 33 27.62 -0.65 -26.15
C GLY A 33 26.25 -1.23 -25.77
N ALA A 34 25.75 -0.97 -24.54
CA ALA A 34 24.39 -1.34 -24.12
C ALA A 34 23.52 -0.08 -23.91
N LEU A 35 22.23 -0.19 -24.23
CA LEU A 35 21.26 0.90 -23.99
C LEU A 35 20.65 0.79 -22.60
N GLY A 36 20.80 1.85 -21.79
CA GLY A 36 20.14 2.01 -20.50
C GLY A 36 20.93 1.52 -19.30
N SER A 37 20.52 2.02 -18.14
CA SER A 37 20.94 1.59 -16.81
C SER A 37 19.70 1.41 -15.93
N SER A 38 19.79 0.63 -14.86
CA SER A 38 18.72 0.46 -13.89
C SER A 38 19.24 0.81 -12.51
N ALA A 39 18.60 1.75 -11.82
CA ALA A 39 18.90 2.07 -10.44
C ALA A 39 17.94 1.36 -9.49
N ALA A 40 18.47 0.81 -8.40
CA ALA A 40 17.69 0.06 -7.41
C ALA A 40 16.76 0.94 -6.56
N ALA A 41 17.00 2.23 -6.52
CA ALA A 41 16.30 3.17 -5.67
C ALA A 41 15.78 4.38 -6.45
N GLY A 42 14.74 5.03 -5.93
CA GLY A 42 14.32 6.37 -6.33
C GLY A 42 13.13 6.45 -7.28
N ILE A 43 12.75 5.39 -8.01
CA ILE A 43 11.56 5.44 -8.88
C ILE A 43 10.52 4.47 -8.34
N CYS A 44 9.32 5.01 -8.12
CA CYS A 44 8.18 4.22 -7.69
C CYS A 44 7.03 4.31 -8.71
N HIS A 45 6.11 3.35 -8.63
CA HIS A 45 4.96 3.28 -9.50
C HIS A 45 3.66 3.50 -8.72
N ALA A 46 2.88 4.50 -9.12
CA ALA A 46 1.52 4.71 -8.66
C ALA A 46 0.54 4.37 -9.78
N PHE A 47 -0.66 3.91 -9.44
CA PHE A 47 -1.70 3.63 -10.45
C PHE A 47 -2.79 4.68 -10.36
N THR A 48 -3.19 5.19 -11.52
CA THR A 48 -4.35 6.06 -11.66
C THR A 48 -5.65 5.25 -11.60
N ALA A 49 -6.79 5.92 -11.46
CA ALA A 49 -8.09 5.25 -11.36
C ALA A 49 -8.46 4.44 -12.63
N ASP A 50 -7.91 4.81 -13.77
CA ASP A 50 -8.04 4.12 -15.06
C ASP A 50 -7.04 2.96 -15.24
N GLY A 51 -6.18 2.71 -14.23
CA GLY A 51 -5.20 1.62 -14.24
C GLY A 51 -3.88 1.95 -14.91
N ARG A 52 -3.65 3.20 -15.35
CA ARG A 52 -2.36 3.63 -15.91
C ARG A 52 -1.30 3.69 -14.82
N CYS A 53 -0.11 3.17 -15.10
CA CYS A 53 1.06 3.25 -14.24
C CYS A 53 1.73 4.61 -14.39
N VAL A 54 2.01 5.28 -13.28
CA VAL A 54 2.72 6.56 -13.20
C VAL A 54 4.03 6.35 -12.46
N SER A 55 5.14 6.66 -13.08
CA SER A 55 6.48 6.58 -12.46
C SER A 55 6.77 7.84 -11.66
N LEU A 56 7.19 7.70 -10.40
CA LEU A 56 7.45 8.80 -9.49
C LEU A 56 8.89 8.75 -8.97
N LEU A 57 9.57 9.90 -8.93
CA LEU A 57 10.77 10.04 -8.12
C LEU A 57 10.38 9.97 -6.65
N LYS A 58 10.87 8.95 -5.94
CA LYS A 58 10.57 8.75 -4.52
C LYS A 58 11.81 9.02 -3.69
N VAL A 59 11.78 10.08 -2.93
CA VAL A 59 12.90 10.50 -2.08
C VAL A 59 12.43 11.07 -0.75
N LEU A 60 13.32 11.05 0.25
CA LEU A 60 13.20 11.90 1.43
C LEU A 60 13.81 13.27 1.12
N TYR A 61 13.19 14.34 1.62
CA TYR A 61 13.80 15.67 1.65
C TYR A 61 15.05 15.66 2.55
N SER A 62 14.93 15.02 3.71
CA SER A 62 16.01 14.78 4.67
C SER A 62 15.81 13.45 5.37
N ASN A 63 16.89 12.74 5.70
CA ASN A 63 16.89 11.61 6.63
C ASN A 63 17.48 11.96 8.01
N VAL A 64 17.81 13.23 8.24
CA VAL A 64 18.15 13.76 9.57
C VAL A 64 16.86 13.90 10.36
N CYS A 65 16.73 13.16 11.48
CA CYS A 65 15.51 13.11 12.26
C CYS A 65 15.73 13.57 13.69
N SER A 66 14.84 14.40 14.22
CA SER A 66 14.79 14.77 15.64
C SER A 66 14.09 13.72 16.51
N TYR A 67 13.29 12.82 15.88
CA TYR A 67 12.53 11.80 16.57
C TYR A 67 13.30 10.49 16.69
N ASP A 68 12.94 9.68 17.70
CA ASP A 68 13.57 8.40 17.96
C ASP A 68 12.59 7.22 17.92
N CYS A 69 11.78 7.15 16.86
CA CYS A 69 10.81 6.07 16.66
C CYS A 69 11.51 4.72 16.54
N SER A 70 11.24 3.77 17.45
CA SER A 70 11.96 2.49 17.55
C SER A 70 11.95 1.65 16.28
N TYR A 71 10.89 1.72 15.48
CA TYR A 71 10.76 0.97 14.23
C TYR A 71 11.47 1.62 13.03
N CYS A 72 11.97 2.86 13.17
CA CYS A 72 12.43 3.64 12.04
C CYS A 72 13.95 3.55 11.86
N VAL A 73 14.34 3.22 10.63
CA VAL A 73 15.76 3.18 10.25
C VAL A 73 16.45 4.55 10.36
N ASN A 74 15.69 5.63 10.17
CA ASN A 74 16.18 7.01 10.20
C ASN A 74 16.02 7.68 11.58
N ARG A 75 15.74 6.91 12.64
CA ARG A 75 15.66 7.44 14.00
C ARG A 75 16.95 8.14 14.40
N ARG A 76 16.85 9.11 15.32
CA ARG A 76 17.97 9.95 15.78
C ARG A 76 19.16 9.13 16.26
N SER A 77 18.91 8.06 17.03
CA SER A 77 19.93 7.24 17.67
C SER A 77 20.63 6.25 16.73
N ASN A 78 20.17 6.07 15.49
CA ASN A 78 20.84 5.20 14.53
C ASN A 78 22.03 5.90 13.88
N ASP A 79 23.19 5.23 13.89
CA ASP A 79 24.36 5.65 13.14
C ASP A 79 24.22 5.25 11.66
N ARG A 80 23.87 6.23 10.83
CA ARG A 80 23.70 6.08 9.38
C ARG A 80 24.13 7.35 8.65
N PRO A 81 24.57 7.22 7.40
CA PRO A 81 24.82 8.39 6.55
C PRO A 81 23.58 9.29 6.49
N ARG A 82 23.78 10.56 6.76
CA ARG A 82 22.72 11.58 6.80
C ARG A 82 22.91 12.58 5.68
N ALA A 83 21.80 12.90 4.99
CA ALA A 83 21.79 13.89 3.94
C ALA A 83 20.51 14.75 4.02
N THR A 84 20.59 15.94 3.43
CA THR A 84 19.47 16.86 3.30
C THR A 84 19.61 17.59 1.96
N PHE A 85 18.56 17.62 1.16
CA PHE A 85 18.49 18.49 0.00
C PHE A 85 18.25 19.93 0.43
N THR A 86 18.74 20.87 -0.38
CA THR A 86 18.14 22.21 -0.39
C THR A 86 16.85 22.16 -1.23
N PRO A 87 15.91 23.11 -1.04
CA PRO A 87 14.69 23.18 -1.85
C PRO A 87 15.00 23.24 -3.36
N ARG A 88 16.04 23.98 -3.75
CA ARG A 88 16.49 24.14 -5.13
C ARG A 88 17.07 22.84 -5.70
N GLU A 89 17.95 22.17 -4.98
CA GLU A 89 18.52 20.88 -5.40
C GLU A 89 17.43 19.84 -5.69
N LEU A 90 16.42 19.72 -4.81
CA LEU A 90 15.33 18.78 -5.01
C LEU A 90 14.47 19.12 -6.23
N ALA A 91 14.20 20.43 -6.44
CA ALA A 91 13.42 20.89 -7.57
C ALA A 91 14.16 20.63 -8.88
N GLU A 92 15.44 21.00 -8.97
CA GLU A 92 16.30 20.79 -10.16
C GLU A 92 16.47 19.31 -10.49
N LEU A 93 16.66 18.46 -9.46
CA LEU A 93 16.73 17.02 -9.61
C LEU A 93 15.43 16.47 -10.21
N THR A 94 14.28 16.87 -9.66
CA THR A 94 12.96 16.43 -10.14
C THR A 94 12.73 16.83 -11.60
N ILE A 95 13.03 18.07 -11.96
CA ILE A 95 12.90 18.56 -13.33
C ILE A 95 13.89 17.88 -14.28
N GLY A 96 15.12 17.61 -13.83
CA GLY A 96 16.12 16.88 -14.59
C GLY A 96 15.65 15.47 -14.97
N PHE A 97 15.07 14.73 -14.02
CA PHE A 97 14.50 13.40 -14.27
C PHE A 97 13.24 13.44 -15.14
N TYR A 98 12.38 14.43 -14.93
CA TYR A 98 11.16 14.61 -15.71
C TYR A 98 11.48 14.92 -17.19
N ARG A 99 12.39 15.85 -17.46
CA ARG A 99 12.81 16.21 -18.83
C ARG A 99 13.43 15.04 -19.60
N ARG A 100 14.03 14.08 -18.89
CA ARG A 100 14.60 12.86 -19.47
C ARG A 100 13.59 11.72 -19.57
N ASN A 101 12.31 11.96 -19.29
CA ASN A 101 11.24 10.95 -19.29
C ASN A 101 11.47 9.76 -18.34
N TYR A 102 12.22 9.94 -17.26
CA TYR A 102 12.42 8.89 -16.26
C TYR A 102 11.26 8.81 -15.28
N ILE A 103 10.58 9.93 -15.04
CA ILE A 103 9.47 10.06 -14.09
C ILE A 103 8.34 10.92 -14.68
N GLU A 104 7.13 10.71 -14.16
CA GLU A 104 5.95 11.53 -14.43
C GLU A 104 5.57 12.41 -13.22
N GLY A 105 6.25 12.23 -12.08
CA GLY A 105 5.94 12.98 -10.88
C GLY A 105 6.92 12.76 -9.73
N LEU A 106 6.58 13.36 -8.58
CA LEU A 106 7.36 13.34 -7.36
C LEU A 106 6.56 12.72 -6.22
N PHE A 107 7.17 11.79 -5.47
CA PHE A 107 6.71 11.36 -4.15
C PHE A 107 7.70 11.88 -3.10
N LEU A 108 7.26 12.87 -2.35
CA LEU A 108 8.09 13.57 -1.36
C LEU A 108 7.67 13.22 0.06
N SER A 109 8.61 12.71 0.84
CA SER A 109 8.50 12.59 2.29
C SER A 109 9.73 13.18 2.98
N SER A 110 9.78 13.18 4.30
CA SER A 110 10.94 13.61 5.06
C SER A 110 10.96 12.98 6.45
N ALA A 111 12.15 12.83 7.01
CA ALA A 111 12.34 12.79 8.46
C ALA A 111 12.05 14.17 9.04
N VAL A 112 11.92 14.28 10.36
CA VAL A 112 11.64 15.56 11.04
C VAL A 112 12.95 16.30 11.30
N LEU A 113 13.27 17.25 10.41
CA LEU A 113 14.47 18.07 10.49
C LEU A 113 14.28 19.24 11.47
N GLY A 114 14.76 19.08 12.70
CA GLY A 114 14.57 20.05 13.78
C GLY A 114 13.13 20.01 14.30
N THR A 115 12.22 20.72 13.65
CA THR A 115 10.80 20.78 14.01
C THR A 115 9.90 20.36 12.84
N PRO A 116 8.63 19.95 13.13
CA PRO A 116 7.64 19.67 12.08
C PRO A 116 7.44 20.87 11.14
N ASP A 117 7.32 22.08 11.66
CA ASP A 117 7.08 23.29 10.89
C ASP A 117 8.24 23.61 9.97
N ARG A 118 9.47 23.59 10.50
CA ARG A 118 10.68 23.82 9.70
C ARG A 118 10.79 22.82 8.53
N THR A 119 10.48 21.55 8.80
CA THR A 119 10.50 20.50 7.77
C THR A 119 9.46 20.78 6.70
N MET A 120 8.24 21.13 7.10
CA MET A 120 7.16 21.47 6.17
C MET A 120 7.47 22.71 5.34
N GLU A 121 8.04 23.76 5.94
CA GLU A 121 8.45 24.98 5.23
C GLU A 121 9.44 24.68 4.09
N LEU A 122 10.44 23.85 4.37
CA LEU A 122 11.44 23.47 3.37
C LEU A 122 10.85 22.60 2.25
N MET A 123 9.95 21.67 2.59
CA MET A 123 9.22 20.87 1.61
C MET A 123 8.31 21.76 0.75
N ILE A 124 7.57 22.69 1.35
CA ILE A 124 6.69 23.64 0.65
C ILE A 124 7.51 24.49 -0.30
N GLU A 125 8.67 24.98 0.11
CA GLU A 125 9.54 25.81 -0.75
C GLU A 125 10.02 25.01 -1.98
N ALA A 126 10.41 23.75 -1.81
CA ALA A 126 10.77 22.89 -2.94
C ALA A 126 9.59 22.70 -3.91
N LEU A 127 8.36 22.48 -3.39
CA LEU A 127 7.17 22.35 -4.22
C LEU A 127 6.76 23.67 -4.87
N ARG A 128 6.96 24.79 -4.18
CA ARG A 128 6.74 26.13 -4.74
C ARG A 128 7.66 26.39 -5.94
N ILE A 129 8.96 26.13 -5.79
CA ILE A 129 9.92 26.25 -6.90
C ILE A 129 9.47 25.38 -8.09
N LEU A 130 9.04 24.12 -7.85
CA LEU A 130 8.54 23.26 -8.91
C LEU A 130 7.30 23.84 -9.60
N ARG A 131 6.30 24.27 -8.86
CA ARG A 131 5.02 24.73 -9.41
C ARG A 131 5.10 26.12 -10.02
N GLU A 132 5.79 27.06 -9.38
CA GLU A 132 5.76 28.48 -9.75
C GLU A 132 6.94 28.87 -10.66
N GLU A 133 8.16 28.36 -10.39
CA GLU A 133 9.33 28.74 -11.19
C GLU A 133 9.54 27.82 -12.39
N TYR A 134 9.42 26.50 -12.20
CA TYR A 134 9.54 25.52 -13.28
C TYR A 134 8.23 25.19 -14.01
N HIS A 135 7.10 25.70 -13.53
CA HIS A 135 5.77 25.42 -14.08
C HIS A 135 5.48 23.92 -14.22
N PHE A 136 6.02 23.14 -13.27
CA PHE A 136 5.89 21.69 -13.28
C PHE A 136 4.43 21.27 -13.06
N ASN A 137 3.83 20.65 -14.07
CA ASN A 137 2.44 20.15 -14.03
C ASN A 137 2.34 18.63 -13.79
N GLY A 138 3.46 17.95 -13.50
CA GLY A 138 3.47 16.54 -13.16
C GLY A 138 2.85 16.26 -11.80
N TYR A 139 2.56 14.98 -11.53
CA TYR A 139 1.93 14.55 -10.29
C TYR A 139 2.85 14.74 -9.08
N ILE A 140 2.32 15.29 -8.00
CA ILE A 140 3.03 15.45 -6.73
C ILE A 140 2.24 14.79 -5.61
N HIS A 141 2.85 13.80 -4.95
CA HIS A 141 2.38 13.22 -3.71
C HIS A 141 3.31 13.66 -2.58
N ALA A 142 2.81 14.39 -1.60
CA ALA A 142 3.59 14.84 -0.46
C ALA A 142 3.10 14.22 0.85
N LYS A 143 4.03 13.86 1.74
CA LYS A 143 3.71 13.46 3.10
C LYS A 143 3.72 14.68 4.02
N THR A 144 2.60 14.89 4.68
CA THR A 144 2.45 15.91 5.72
C THR A 144 3.14 15.44 6.99
N ILE A 145 3.94 16.30 7.59
CA ILE A 145 4.62 16.01 8.86
C ILE A 145 3.63 16.18 10.01
N PRO A 146 3.39 15.14 10.83
CA PRO A 146 2.50 15.24 11.98
C PRO A 146 2.98 16.30 12.99
N GLY A 147 2.05 17.12 13.44
CA GLY A 147 2.35 18.21 14.39
C GLY A 147 2.71 19.56 13.76
N ALA A 148 2.78 19.63 12.44
CA ALA A 148 2.98 20.90 11.75
C ALA A 148 1.77 21.84 11.86
N ASP A 149 2.04 23.14 11.74
CA ASP A 149 1.01 24.19 11.77
C ASP A 149 -0.05 23.96 10.69
N PRO A 150 -1.34 24.13 10.99
CA PRO A 150 -2.43 23.98 10.04
C PRO A 150 -2.30 24.84 8.77
N MET A 151 -1.69 26.02 8.84
CA MET A 151 -1.46 26.86 7.66
C MET A 151 -0.44 26.23 6.70
N LEU A 152 0.55 25.50 7.23
CA LEU A 152 1.53 24.78 6.41
C LEU A 152 0.87 23.57 5.73
N VAL A 153 -0.07 22.89 6.42
CA VAL A 153 -0.87 21.82 5.82
C VAL A 153 -1.74 22.35 4.68
N GLU A 154 -2.31 23.55 4.83
CA GLU A 154 -3.05 24.19 3.73
C GLU A 154 -2.15 24.53 2.54
N LYS A 155 -1.00 25.18 2.80
CA LYS A 155 -0.06 25.58 1.75
C LYS A 155 0.41 24.38 0.93
N ILE A 156 0.85 23.29 1.58
CA ILE A 156 1.31 22.10 0.86
C ILE A 156 0.17 21.42 0.08
N GLY A 157 -1.07 21.46 0.60
CA GLY A 157 -2.25 20.92 -0.08
C GLY A 157 -2.65 21.66 -1.36
N ARG A 158 -2.29 22.96 -1.49
CA ARG A 158 -2.46 23.73 -2.73
C ARG A 158 -1.40 23.44 -3.77
N LEU A 159 -0.26 22.88 -3.38
CA LEU A 159 0.87 22.57 -4.27
C LEU A 159 0.90 21.09 -4.67
N ALA A 160 0.38 20.19 -3.85
CA ALA A 160 0.39 18.75 -4.07
C ALA A 160 -0.94 18.23 -4.61
N ASP A 161 -0.88 17.19 -5.44
CA ASP A 161 -2.07 16.50 -5.94
C ASP A 161 -2.65 15.54 -4.91
N ARG A 162 -1.80 14.89 -4.12
CA ARG A 162 -2.18 14.01 -3.01
C ARG A 162 -1.37 14.34 -1.77
N LEU A 163 -2.07 14.28 -0.64
CA LEU A 163 -1.43 14.32 0.67
C LEU A 163 -1.53 12.97 1.37
N SER A 164 -0.56 12.66 2.22
CA SER A 164 -0.68 11.55 3.16
C SER A 164 -0.16 11.94 4.54
N VAL A 165 -0.86 11.46 5.54
CA VAL A 165 -0.45 11.54 6.95
C VAL A 165 -0.41 10.11 7.46
N ASN A 166 0.76 9.62 7.83
CA ASN A 166 0.89 8.25 8.29
C ASN A 166 0.32 8.08 9.69
N ILE A 167 -0.55 7.08 9.88
CA ILE A 167 -1.02 6.71 11.22
C ILE A 167 0.03 5.90 11.98
N GLU A 168 0.97 5.30 11.26
CA GLU A 168 2.11 4.51 11.71
C GLU A 168 1.71 3.19 12.35
N LEU A 169 1.07 3.20 13.52
CA LEU A 169 0.75 2.01 14.31
C LEU A 169 -0.76 1.91 14.57
N PRO A 170 -1.30 0.70 14.75
CA PRO A 170 -2.75 0.49 14.85
C PRO A 170 -3.37 1.07 16.12
N SER A 171 -2.62 1.15 17.22
CA SER A 171 -3.13 1.62 18.51
C SER A 171 -2.34 2.80 19.08
N GLU A 172 -2.98 3.56 19.98
CA GLU A 172 -2.32 4.64 20.71
C GLU A 172 -1.27 4.12 21.69
N THR A 173 -1.52 2.98 22.31
CA THR A 173 -0.56 2.31 23.21
C THR A 173 0.70 1.95 22.45
N SER A 174 0.57 1.31 21.29
CA SER A 174 1.70 0.96 20.43
C SER A 174 2.44 2.21 19.93
N LEU A 175 1.71 3.27 19.57
CA LEU A 175 2.31 4.52 19.14
C LEU A 175 3.13 5.17 20.27
N THR A 176 2.59 5.24 21.47
CA THR A 176 3.27 5.82 22.63
C THR A 176 4.52 5.00 22.99
N THR A 177 4.43 3.67 22.88
CA THR A 177 5.53 2.77 23.22
C THR A 177 6.70 2.84 22.21
N LEU A 178 6.39 2.89 20.92
CA LEU A 178 7.40 2.78 19.85
C LEU A 178 7.76 4.10 19.18
N ALA A 179 6.95 5.13 19.33
CA ALA A 179 7.16 6.47 18.77
C ALA A 179 6.72 7.55 19.75
N PRO A 180 7.37 7.69 20.92
CA PRO A 180 6.93 8.58 22.00
C PRO A 180 6.90 10.06 21.59
N ASP A 181 7.69 10.46 20.60
CA ASP A 181 7.69 11.82 20.04
C ASP A 181 6.44 12.12 19.19
N LYS A 182 5.66 11.09 18.82
CA LYS A 182 4.45 11.22 18.00
C LYS A 182 3.20 11.11 18.85
N LYS A 183 2.34 12.14 18.78
CA LYS A 183 1.05 12.14 19.46
C LYS A 183 -0.06 11.79 18.46
N LYS A 184 -1.01 10.95 18.86
CA LYS A 184 -2.18 10.58 18.04
C LYS A 184 -2.95 11.81 17.55
N THR A 185 -3.13 12.81 18.40
CA THR A 185 -3.79 14.08 18.03
C THR A 185 -3.05 14.83 16.93
N ALA A 186 -1.70 14.83 16.98
CA ALA A 186 -0.84 15.45 15.96
C ALA A 186 -0.96 14.77 14.59
N ILE A 187 -1.34 13.49 14.55
CA ILE A 187 -1.59 12.72 13.33
C ILE A 187 -3.02 12.94 12.83
N LEU A 188 -4.01 12.83 13.71
CA LEU A 188 -5.43 12.88 13.31
C LEU A 188 -5.93 14.27 12.95
N ARG A 189 -5.36 15.34 13.56
CA ARG A 189 -5.74 16.73 13.27
C ARG A 189 -5.51 17.10 11.80
N PRO A 190 -4.32 16.94 11.21
CA PRO A 190 -4.11 17.21 9.79
C PRO A 190 -4.96 16.31 8.88
N MET A 191 -5.22 15.05 9.24
CA MET A 191 -6.15 14.20 8.47
C MET A 191 -7.55 14.79 8.40
N GLY A 192 -8.08 15.30 9.53
CA GLY A 192 -9.37 15.96 9.59
C GLY A 192 -9.40 17.26 8.77
N GLN A 193 -8.36 18.06 8.88
CA GLN A 193 -8.21 19.29 8.11
C GLN A 193 -8.20 19.01 6.60
N ILE A 194 -7.40 18.05 6.14
CA ILE A 194 -7.31 17.68 4.74
C ILE A 194 -8.67 17.17 4.22
N ALA A 195 -9.41 16.40 5.01
CA ALA A 195 -10.74 15.92 4.63
C ALA A 195 -11.72 17.08 4.39
N VAL A 196 -11.76 18.04 5.31
CA VAL A 196 -12.63 19.24 5.23
C VAL A 196 -12.24 20.11 4.04
N GLN A 197 -10.97 20.46 3.92
CA GLN A 197 -10.47 21.33 2.84
C GLN A 197 -10.61 20.69 1.45
N SER A 198 -10.39 19.38 1.33
CA SER A 198 -10.62 18.67 0.06
C SER A 198 -12.10 18.65 -0.33
N ALA A 199 -13.00 18.50 0.64
CA ALA A 199 -14.44 18.54 0.38
C ALA A 199 -14.92 19.96 -0.01
N GLN A 200 -14.41 20.98 0.68
CA GLN A 200 -14.69 22.38 0.39
C GLN A 200 -14.17 22.76 -1.01
N SER A 201 -12.91 22.45 -1.32
CA SER A 201 -12.30 22.76 -2.60
C SER A 201 -13.06 22.15 -3.78
N LYS A 202 -13.58 20.92 -3.63
CA LYS A 202 -14.44 20.30 -4.67
C LYS A 202 -15.73 21.09 -4.91
N LYS A 203 -16.36 21.61 -3.87
CA LYS A 203 -17.55 22.46 -3.99
C LYS A 203 -17.21 23.79 -4.67
N GLU A 204 -16.12 24.42 -4.25
CA GLU A 204 -15.63 25.67 -4.81
C GLU A 204 -15.31 25.54 -6.31
N MET A 205 -14.66 24.45 -6.72
CA MET A 205 -14.35 24.19 -8.14
C MET A 205 -15.59 23.99 -9.02
N VAL A 206 -16.72 23.57 -8.45
CA VAL A 206 -18.00 23.49 -9.17
C VAL A 206 -18.63 24.87 -9.30
N LEU A 207 -18.51 25.72 -8.28
CA LEU A 207 -19.15 27.03 -8.20
C LEU A 207 -18.34 28.15 -8.88
N TYR A 208 -17.02 28.06 -8.83
CA TYR A 208 -16.12 29.15 -9.25
C TYR A 208 -15.08 28.65 -10.26
N ARG A 209 -15.10 29.18 -11.47
CA ARG A 209 -14.22 28.78 -12.60
C ARG A 209 -12.72 28.97 -12.31
N GLY A 210 -12.35 29.85 -11.38
CA GLY A 210 -10.95 30.14 -11.02
C GLY A 210 -10.49 29.53 -9.70
N ALA A 211 -11.33 28.68 -9.05
CA ALA A 211 -10.96 28.07 -7.79
C ALA A 211 -9.74 27.15 -7.93
N LYS A 212 -8.75 27.35 -7.05
CA LYS A 212 -7.55 26.50 -7.04
C LYS A 212 -7.85 25.18 -6.33
N PRO A 213 -7.44 24.02 -6.89
CA PRO A 213 -7.64 22.74 -6.25
C PRO A 213 -6.82 22.63 -4.95
N PHE A 214 -7.34 21.82 -4.00
CA PHE A 214 -6.63 21.40 -2.82
C PHE A 214 -6.57 19.88 -2.80
N ALA A 215 -5.37 19.30 -2.90
CA ALA A 215 -5.09 17.87 -2.94
C ALA A 215 -6.16 17.10 -3.77
N PRO A 216 -6.31 17.36 -5.08
CA PRO A 216 -7.42 16.85 -5.89
C PRO A 216 -7.48 15.31 -5.96
N ALA A 217 -6.34 14.63 -5.82
CA ALA A 217 -6.28 13.16 -5.71
C ALA A 217 -6.58 12.65 -4.29
N GLY A 218 -6.91 13.55 -3.34
CA GLY A 218 -7.32 13.23 -1.97
C GLY A 218 -6.17 12.86 -1.07
N GLN A 219 -6.50 12.19 0.05
CA GLN A 219 -5.52 11.78 1.05
C GLN A 219 -5.43 10.26 1.22
N SER A 220 -4.30 9.82 1.74
CA SER A 220 -4.02 8.44 2.11
C SER A 220 -3.26 8.37 3.45
N THR A 221 -3.16 7.17 4.00
CA THR A 221 -2.35 6.89 5.20
C THR A 221 -1.58 5.59 5.03
N GLN A 222 -0.61 5.37 5.90
CA GLN A 222 0.15 4.12 5.99
C GLN A 222 0.15 3.61 7.42
N MET A 223 0.09 2.29 7.57
CA MET A 223 0.11 1.58 8.84
C MET A 223 1.12 0.44 8.78
N ILE A 224 1.95 0.32 9.80
CA ILE A 224 2.93 -0.75 9.96
C ILE A 224 2.23 -1.96 10.57
N ILE A 225 2.45 -3.14 9.99
CA ILE A 225 1.80 -4.40 10.37
C ILE A 225 2.84 -5.38 10.92
N GLY A 226 2.57 -5.94 12.09
CA GLY A 226 3.41 -6.96 12.71
C GLY A 226 4.61 -6.41 13.52
N ALA A 227 4.73 -5.09 13.68
CA ALA A 227 5.61 -4.50 14.69
C ALA A 227 5.03 -4.61 16.11
N THR A 228 3.72 -4.78 16.21
CA THR A 228 2.93 -4.73 17.45
C THR A 228 1.84 -5.81 17.43
N PRO A 229 1.28 -6.19 18.60
CA PRO A 229 0.45 -7.40 18.73
C PRO A 229 -0.99 -7.26 18.29
N GLU A 230 -1.42 -6.09 17.79
CA GLU A 230 -2.83 -5.89 17.43
C GLU A 230 -3.32 -6.92 16.40
N THR A 231 -4.56 -7.36 16.58
CA THR A 231 -5.24 -8.32 15.71
C THR A 231 -5.64 -7.68 14.38
N ASP A 232 -5.88 -8.51 13.35
CA ASP A 232 -6.38 -8.04 12.06
C ASP A 232 -7.76 -7.38 12.19
N ARG A 233 -8.58 -7.86 13.11
CA ARG A 233 -9.87 -7.23 13.44
C ARG A 233 -9.69 -5.79 13.89
N HIS A 234 -8.79 -5.55 14.86
CA HIS A 234 -8.48 -4.18 15.32
C HIS A 234 -8.00 -3.29 14.17
N ILE A 235 -7.13 -3.82 13.32
CA ILE A 235 -6.61 -3.11 12.14
C ILE A 235 -7.73 -2.78 11.15
N MET A 236 -8.64 -3.72 10.89
CA MET A 236 -9.73 -3.52 9.93
C MET A 236 -10.82 -2.59 10.47
N ASP A 237 -11.17 -2.67 11.76
CA ASP A 237 -12.08 -1.73 12.43
C ASP A 237 -11.52 -0.29 12.37
N LEU A 238 -10.22 -0.13 12.66
CA LEU A 238 -9.54 1.16 12.52
C LEU A 238 -9.58 1.65 11.07
N THR A 239 -9.27 0.79 10.11
CA THR A 239 -9.26 1.11 8.67
C THR A 239 -10.64 1.58 8.21
N GLU A 240 -11.70 0.86 8.57
CA GLU A 240 -13.08 1.24 8.24
C GLU A 240 -13.44 2.59 8.86
N GLY A 241 -13.08 2.81 10.12
CA GLY A 241 -13.25 4.09 10.82
C GLY A 241 -12.52 5.26 10.14
N LEU A 242 -11.30 5.02 9.67
CA LEU A 242 -10.50 6.02 8.95
C LEU A 242 -11.12 6.39 7.60
N TYR A 243 -11.61 5.43 6.82
CA TYR A 243 -12.33 5.68 5.57
C TYR A 243 -13.59 6.52 5.81
N ARG A 244 -14.38 6.15 6.82
CA ARG A 244 -15.64 6.81 7.15
C ARG A 244 -15.43 8.24 7.64
N LYS A 245 -14.45 8.45 8.55
CA LYS A 245 -14.24 9.75 9.23
C LYS A 245 -13.43 10.75 8.42
N TYR A 246 -12.40 10.27 7.69
CA TYR A 246 -11.43 11.16 7.04
C TYR A 246 -11.48 11.11 5.52
N SER A 247 -12.44 10.43 4.93
CA SER A 247 -12.60 10.32 3.46
C SER A 247 -11.32 9.88 2.74
N LEU A 248 -10.55 9.01 3.37
CA LEU A 248 -9.30 8.49 2.80
C LEU A 248 -9.57 7.81 1.45
N LYS A 249 -8.61 7.94 0.53
CA LYS A 249 -8.62 7.18 -0.73
C LYS A 249 -8.02 5.79 -0.57
N ARG A 250 -7.06 5.65 0.34
CA ARG A 250 -6.39 4.38 0.62
C ARG A 250 -5.70 4.37 1.98
N VAL A 251 -5.77 3.23 2.64
CA VAL A 251 -4.88 2.83 3.72
C VAL A 251 -3.82 1.90 3.11
N PHE A 252 -2.55 2.20 3.31
CA PHE A 252 -1.43 1.35 2.94
C PHE A 252 -1.00 0.54 4.16
N TYR A 253 -0.91 -0.76 4.01
CA TYR A 253 -0.36 -1.66 5.00
C TYR A 253 1.09 -1.95 4.63
N SER A 254 1.96 -1.97 5.64
CA SER A 254 3.37 -2.23 5.48
C SER A 254 3.80 -3.29 6.46
N ALA A 255 4.11 -4.48 5.99
CA ALA A 255 4.71 -5.50 6.83
C ALA A 255 6.00 -4.96 7.44
N TYR A 256 6.12 -5.07 8.76
CA TYR A 256 7.30 -4.61 9.47
C TYR A 256 8.54 -5.41 9.05
N LEU A 257 9.55 -4.69 8.56
CA LEU A 257 10.86 -5.25 8.31
C LEU A 257 11.76 -4.93 9.52
N PRO A 258 12.25 -5.92 10.25
CA PRO A 258 13.17 -5.69 11.36
C PRO A 258 14.50 -5.13 10.85
N VAL A 259 14.78 -3.86 11.16
CA VAL A 259 15.99 -3.14 10.74
C VAL A 259 16.73 -2.54 11.93
N VAL A 260 16.17 -2.68 13.12
CA VAL A 260 16.69 -2.14 14.38
C VAL A 260 16.51 -3.19 15.45
N GLU A 261 17.54 -3.39 16.28
CA GLU A 261 17.45 -4.24 17.46
C GLU A 261 16.78 -3.45 18.59
N ASP A 262 15.60 -3.89 19.02
CA ASP A 262 14.84 -3.32 20.13
C ASP A 262 13.96 -4.42 20.74
N ARG A 263 14.04 -4.60 22.07
CA ARG A 263 13.29 -5.66 22.79
C ARG A 263 11.76 -5.54 22.65
N ARG A 264 11.26 -4.39 22.25
CA ARG A 264 9.83 -4.11 22.04
C ARG A 264 9.36 -4.47 20.63
N LEU A 265 10.27 -4.84 19.75
CA LEU A 265 10.04 -5.13 18.33
C LEU A 265 10.41 -6.58 18.02
N PRO A 266 9.88 -7.17 16.96
CA PRO A 266 10.34 -8.46 16.45
C PRO A 266 11.86 -8.46 16.22
N ALA A 267 12.51 -9.58 16.55
CA ALA A 267 13.95 -9.74 16.39
C ALA A 267 14.41 -9.57 14.93
N LEU A 268 15.65 -9.16 14.72
CA LEU A 268 16.19 -8.84 13.37
C LEU A 268 16.05 -9.98 12.35
N HIS A 269 16.06 -11.23 12.79
CA HIS A 269 15.88 -12.41 11.95
C HIS A 269 14.43 -12.81 11.72
N THR A 270 13.46 -12.08 12.29
CA THR A 270 12.03 -12.37 12.10
C THR A 270 11.62 -12.01 10.69
N ALA A 271 11.03 -12.97 9.97
CA ALA A 271 10.50 -12.71 8.63
C ALA A 271 9.33 -11.72 8.68
N PRO A 272 9.29 -10.72 7.78
CA PRO A 272 8.16 -9.79 7.70
C PRO A 272 6.84 -10.52 7.44
N PRO A 273 5.72 -10.13 8.06
CA PRO A 273 4.43 -10.82 7.94
C PRO A 273 3.70 -10.46 6.63
N LEU A 274 4.29 -10.77 5.48
CA LEU A 274 3.75 -10.35 4.17
C LEU A 274 2.44 -11.01 3.80
N LEU A 275 2.25 -12.27 4.20
CA LEU A 275 0.98 -12.93 3.95
C LEU A 275 -0.16 -12.24 4.69
N ARG A 276 0.10 -11.78 5.92
CA ARG A 276 -0.82 -10.96 6.71
C ARG A 276 -1.09 -9.61 6.03
N GLU A 277 -0.06 -8.93 5.55
CA GLU A 277 -0.20 -7.70 4.76
C GLU A 277 -1.09 -7.93 3.54
N HIS A 278 -0.84 -9.02 2.80
CA HIS A 278 -1.63 -9.38 1.63
C HIS A 278 -3.11 -9.64 1.97
N ARG A 279 -3.39 -10.35 3.07
CA ARG A 279 -4.77 -10.58 3.53
C ARG A 279 -5.48 -9.28 3.91
N LEU A 280 -4.77 -8.36 4.58
CA LEU A 280 -5.30 -7.04 4.90
C LEU A 280 -5.62 -6.23 3.63
N TYR A 281 -4.77 -6.27 2.60
CA TYR A 281 -5.09 -5.64 1.32
C TYR A 281 -6.30 -6.27 0.62
N GLN A 282 -6.45 -7.58 0.68
CA GLN A 282 -7.63 -8.27 0.15
C GLN A 282 -8.89 -7.84 0.90
N ALA A 283 -8.84 -7.77 2.23
CA ALA A 283 -9.94 -7.31 3.06
C ALA A 283 -10.27 -5.83 2.83
N ASP A 284 -9.27 -4.96 2.73
CA ASP A 284 -9.44 -3.55 2.36
C ASP A 284 -10.21 -3.40 1.03
N TRP A 285 -9.91 -4.28 0.07
CA TRP A 285 -10.63 -4.32 -1.20
C TRP A 285 -12.08 -4.70 -1.03
N LEU A 286 -12.39 -5.65 -0.11
CA LEU A 286 -13.76 -6.05 0.22
C LEU A 286 -14.54 -4.91 0.89
N LEU A 287 -13.93 -4.16 1.81
CA LEU A 287 -14.56 -2.99 2.42
C LEU A 287 -14.94 -1.93 1.35
N ARG A 288 -14.00 -1.59 0.48
CA ARG A 288 -14.16 -0.46 -0.43
C ARG A 288 -15.06 -0.73 -1.66
N TYR A 289 -15.07 -1.96 -2.15
CA TYR A 289 -15.71 -2.26 -3.45
C TYR A 289 -16.79 -3.32 -3.39
N TYR A 290 -16.86 -4.10 -2.31
CA TYR A 290 -17.82 -5.19 -2.16
C TYR A 290 -18.82 -4.94 -1.02
N HIS A 291 -18.67 -3.80 -0.33
CA HIS A 291 -19.55 -3.39 0.76
C HIS A 291 -19.58 -4.37 1.93
N PHE A 292 -18.48 -5.02 2.24
CA PHE A 292 -18.30 -5.73 3.49
C PHE A 292 -17.98 -4.73 4.60
N SER A 293 -18.34 -5.05 5.83
CA SER A 293 -17.84 -4.38 7.03
C SER A 293 -16.69 -5.17 7.66
N ALA A 294 -15.87 -4.51 8.46
CA ALA A 294 -14.79 -5.17 9.19
C ALA A 294 -15.31 -6.29 10.09
N ARG A 295 -16.45 -6.05 10.74
CA ARG A 295 -17.11 -7.00 11.67
C ARG A 295 -17.74 -8.21 10.98
N GLU A 296 -18.11 -8.10 9.70
CA GLU A 296 -18.53 -9.26 8.90
C GLU A 296 -17.35 -10.17 8.57
N LEU A 297 -16.17 -9.61 8.35
CA LEU A 297 -14.99 -10.38 7.96
C LEU A 297 -14.30 -11.07 9.14
N LEU A 298 -14.30 -10.45 10.32
CA LEU A 298 -13.59 -10.92 11.51
C LEU A 298 -14.45 -10.74 12.77
N THR A 299 -14.47 -11.79 13.60
CA THR A 299 -15.19 -11.84 14.87
C THR A 299 -14.25 -11.69 16.06
N GLU A 300 -14.80 -11.70 17.28
CA GLU A 300 -13.98 -11.70 18.51
C GLU A 300 -13.27 -13.03 18.71
N ASP A 301 -13.95 -14.12 18.37
CA ASP A 301 -13.40 -15.47 18.48
C ASP A 301 -12.35 -15.78 17.41
N GLU A 302 -12.49 -15.14 16.22
CA GLU A 302 -11.57 -15.31 15.10
C GLU A 302 -11.06 -13.93 14.62
N PRO A 303 -10.15 -13.31 15.39
CA PRO A 303 -9.75 -11.92 15.17
C PRO A 303 -8.67 -11.73 14.07
N ASN A 304 -8.15 -12.82 13.51
CA ASN A 304 -7.12 -12.78 12.47
C ASN A 304 -7.57 -13.52 11.21
N PHE A 305 -7.07 -13.07 10.06
CA PHE A 305 -7.34 -13.71 8.77
C PHE A 305 -6.68 -15.08 8.67
N ASP A 306 -7.38 -15.97 7.98
CA ASP A 306 -6.83 -17.27 7.63
C ASP A 306 -5.62 -17.11 6.69
N PRO A 307 -4.48 -17.74 7.00
CA PRO A 307 -3.31 -17.67 6.13
C PRO A 307 -3.48 -18.40 4.79
N TYR A 308 -4.34 -19.41 4.72
CA TYR A 308 -4.50 -20.30 3.55
C TYR A 308 -5.68 -19.93 2.66
N LEU A 309 -6.76 -19.37 3.22
CA LEU A 309 -7.94 -18.90 2.49
C LEU A 309 -7.94 -17.37 2.39
N ASP A 310 -8.35 -16.84 1.25
CA ASP A 310 -8.56 -15.40 1.16
C ASP A 310 -9.79 -14.96 1.99
N PRO A 311 -9.85 -13.70 2.44
CA PRO A 311 -10.92 -13.23 3.34
C PRO A 311 -12.34 -13.46 2.82
N LYS A 312 -12.56 -13.38 1.50
CA LYS A 312 -13.88 -13.62 0.90
C LYS A 312 -14.26 -15.08 0.89
N CYS A 313 -13.32 -15.98 0.61
CA CYS A 313 -13.51 -17.42 0.69
C CYS A 313 -13.74 -17.84 2.15
N THR A 314 -12.95 -17.32 3.09
CA THR A 314 -13.11 -17.58 4.53
C THR A 314 -14.52 -17.21 4.99
N TRP A 315 -14.98 -15.99 4.63
CA TRP A 315 -16.33 -15.55 4.96
C TRP A 315 -17.39 -16.51 4.38
N ALA A 316 -17.28 -16.85 3.09
CA ALA A 316 -18.28 -17.71 2.45
C ALA A 316 -18.35 -19.12 3.04
N VAL A 317 -17.21 -19.69 3.43
CA VAL A 317 -17.16 -21.01 4.11
C VAL A 317 -17.77 -20.95 5.52
N ARG A 318 -17.70 -19.81 6.19
CA ARG A 318 -18.29 -19.58 7.52
C ARG A 318 -19.81 -19.34 7.47
N HIS A 319 -20.33 -18.89 6.33
CA HIS A 319 -21.74 -18.56 6.13
C HIS A 319 -22.44 -19.48 5.13
N PRO A 320 -22.52 -20.81 5.41
CA PRO A 320 -23.18 -21.76 4.52
C PRO A 320 -24.67 -21.46 4.34
N GLU A 321 -25.31 -20.81 5.33
CA GLU A 321 -26.70 -20.38 5.28
C GLU A 321 -27.00 -19.36 4.18
N PHE A 322 -25.98 -18.63 3.74
CA PHE A 322 -26.11 -17.65 2.64
C PHE A 322 -26.07 -18.30 1.26
N PHE A 323 -25.59 -19.53 1.16
CA PHE A 323 -25.33 -20.22 -0.10
C PHE A 323 -26.16 -21.50 -0.28
N PRO A 324 -26.44 -21.91 -1.52
CA PRO A 324 -25.99 -21.33 -2.79
C PRO A 324 -26.84 -20.14 -3.25
N VAL A 325 -26.21 -19.23 -3.99
CA VAL A 325 -26.85 -18.04 -4.59
C VAL A 325 -27.27 -18.33 -6.03
N GLU A 326 -28.58 -18.14 -6.38
CA GLU A 326 -29.05 -18.29 -7.76
C GLU A 326 -28.68 -17.05 -8.58
N VAL A 327 -27.78 -17.20 -9.56
CA VAL A 327 -27.21 -16.08 -10.31
C VAL A 327 -28.23 -15.32 -11.15
N ASN A 328 -29.30 -15.99 -11.59
CA ASN A 328 -30.33 -15.38 -12.44
C ASN A 328 -31.31 -14.49 -11.69
N THR A 329 -31.41 -14.61 -10.37
CA THR A 329 -32.36 -13.84 -9.56
C THR A 329 -31.71 -13.00 -8.47
N ALA A 330 -30.52 -13.40 -7.99
CA ALA A 330 -29.82 -12.74 -6.90
C ALA A 330 -29.59 -11.24 -7.15
N SER A 331 -29.66 -10.45 -6.09
CA SER A 331 -29.29 -9.05 -6.12
C SER A 331 -27.78 -8.86 -6.43
N ARG A 332 -27.39 -7.67 -6.88
CA ARG A 332 -25.97 -7.35 -7.05
C ARG A 332 -25.19 -7.49 -5.73
N ALA A 333 -25.82 -7.17 -4.60
CA ALA A 333 -25.20 -7.29 -3.28
C ALA A 333 -24.90 -8.75 -2.93
N GLU A 334 -25.85 -9.67 -3.18
CA GLU A 334 -25.67 -11.11 -2.97
C GLU A 334 -24.59 -11.68 -3.90
N LEU A 335 -24.58 -11.30 -5.19
CA LEU A 335 -23.54 -11.71 -6.13
C LEU A 335 -22.14 -11.27 -5.67
N LEU A 336 -22.01 -10.09 -5.07
CA LEU A 336 -20.74 -9.60 -4.53
C LEU A 336 -20.25 -10.41 -3.33
N ARG A 337 -21.11 -11.17 -2.64
CA ARG A 337 -20.71 -12.09 -1.55
C ARG A 337 -20.07 -13.38 -2.08
N VAL A 338 -20.38 -13.77 -3.31
CA VAL A 338 -19.90 -15.03 -3.91
C VAL A 338 -18.41 -14.97 -4.23
N PRO A 339 -17.55 -15.88 -3.69
CA PRO A 339 -16.17 -16.02 -4.12
C PRO A 339 -16.05 -16.23 -5.64
N GLY A 340 -15.11 -15.52 -6.28
CA GLY A 340 -14.93 -15.58 -7.74
C GLY A 340 -15.83 -14.65 -8.56
N ILE A 341 -16.79 -13.95 -7.92
CA ILE A 341 -17.57 -12.87 -8.56
C ILE A 341 -17.08 -11.53 -8.05
N GLY A 342 -16.54 -10.71 -8.96
CA GLY A 342 -16.08 -9.36 -8.68
C GLY A 342 -17.09 -8.28 -9.09
N PRO A 343 -16.86 -6.99 -8.76
CA PRO A 343 -17.77 -5.90 -9.09
C PRO A 343 -18.13 -5.80 -10.57
N LYS A 344 -17.14 -5.99 -11.46
CA LYS A 344 -17.35 -6.00 -12.91
C LYS A 344 -18.19 -7.20 -13.35
N SER A 345 -17.89 -8.39 -12.85
CA SER A 345 -18.64 -9.61 -13.17
C SER A 345 -20.06 -9.56 -12.63
N ALA A 346 -20.28 -9.07 -11.40
CA ALA A 346 -21.60 -8.89 -10.82
C ALA A 346 -22.48 -7.94 -11.67
N LEU A 347 -21.91 -6.81 -12.12
CA LEU A 347 -22.62 -5.88 -13.01
C LEU A 347 -23.02 -6.55 -14.32
N ARG A 348 -22.07 -7.21 -14.99
CA ARG A 348 -22.31 -7.93 -16.26
C ARG A 348 -23.34 -9.05 -16.13
N ILE A 349 -23.36 -9.76 -15.00
CA ILE A 349 -24.40 -10.77 -14.71
C ILE A 349 -25.77 -10.12 -14.65
N VAL A 350 -25.93 -9.02 -13.91
CA VAL A 350 -27.21 -8.31 -13.79
C VAL A 350 -27.69 -7.76 -15.14
N GLU A 351 -26.80 -7.32 -15.99
CA GLU A 351 -27.11 -6.85 -17.35
C GLU A 351 -27.48 -8.02 -18.28
N ALA A 352 -26.63 -9.05 -18.36
CA ALA A 352 -26.79 -10.15 -19.30
C ALA A 352 -28.04 -11.00 -19.02
N ARG A 353 -28.41 -11.22 -17.76
CA ARG A 353 -29.59 -12.01 -17.40
C ARG A 353 -30.93 -11.36 -17.77
N ARG A 354 -30.94 -10.06 -18.12
CA ARG A 354 -32.12 -9.38 -18.67
C ARG A 354 -32.47 -9.85 -20.08
N VAL A 355 -31.47 -10.34 -20.81
CA VAL A 355 -31.64 -10.80 -22.19
C VAL A 355 -31.85 -12.31 -22.26
N GLN A 356 -31.05 -13.06 -21.48
CA GLN A 356 -31.14 -14.52 -21.46
C GLN A 356 -30.73 -15.08 -20.10
N SER A 357 -31.30 -16.23 -19.76
CA SER A 357 -30.92 -16.92 -18.52
C SER A 357 -29.52 -17.51 -18.65
N LEU A 358 -28.68 -17.23 -17.65
CA LEU A 358 -27.24 -17.56 -17.65
C LEU A 358 -27.01 -18.96 -17.08
N GLY A 359 -26.10 -19.69 -17.75
CA GLY A 359 -25.51 -20.95 -17.26
C GLY A 359 -24.02 -20.77 -16.97
N MET A 360 -23.33 -21.86 -16.59
CA MET A 360 -21.92 -21.85 -16.22
C MET A 360 -21.00 -21.37 -17.36
N ALA A 361 -21.34 -21.71 -18.62
CA ALA A 361 -20.56 -21.30 -19.79
C ALA A 361 -20.61 -19.78 -19.99
N GLU A 362 -21.79 -19.17 -19.85
CA GLU A 362 -22.00 -17.75 -19.94
C GLU A 362 -21.27 -17.02 -18.82
N LEU A 363 -21.33 -17.51 -17.60
CA LEU A 363 -20.61 -16.96 -16.45
C LEU A 363 -19.10 -16.91 -16.65
N LYS A 364 -18.52 -17.97 -17.27
CA LYS A 364 -17.10 -18.00 -17.62
C LYS A 364 -16.75 -16.89 -18.64
N ARG A 365 -17.57 -16.69 -19.67
CA ARG A 365 -17.39 -15.62 -20.68
C ARG A 365 -17.52 -14.23 -20.07
N ILE A 366 -18.39 -14.05 -19.08
CA ILE A 366 -18.57 -12.79 -18.33
C ILE A 366 -17.33 -12.44 -17.48
N GLY A 367 -16.51 -13.45 -17.17
CA GLY A 367 -15.29 -13.28 -16.37
C GLY A 367 -15.47 -13.68 -14.89
N VAL A 368 -16.42 -14.58 -14.62
CA VAL A 368 -16.53 -15.22 -13.29
C VAL A 368 -15.44 -16.26 -13.12
N VAL A 369 -14.77 -16.27 -11.99
CA VAL A 369 -13.75 -17.25 -11.64
C VAL A 369 -14.44 -18.54 -11.15
N LEU A 370 -14.89 -19.37 -12.09
CA LEU A 370 -15.72 -20.56 -11.80
C LEU A 370 -15.06 -21.54 -10.84
N LYS A 371 -13.74 -21.71 -10.87
CA LYS A 371 -13.02 -22.58 -9.91
C LYS A 371 -13.29 -22.22 -8.43
N ARG A 372 -13.75 -21.01 -8.15
CA ARG A 372 -14.17 -20.55 -6.80
C ARG A 372 -15.68 -20.46 -6.69
N ALA A 373 -16.35 -19.88 -7.70
CA ALA A 373 -17.78 -19.60 -7.62
C ALA A 373 -18.66 -20.83 -7.65
N GLN A 374 -18.25 -21.92 -8.31
CA GLN A 374 -19.06 -23.14 -8.52
C GLN A 374 -19.59 -23.79 -7.24
N TYR A 375 -18.93 -23.59 -6.10
CA TYR A 375 -19.32 -24.14 -4.80
C TYR A 375 -20.43 -23.31 -4.11
N PHE A 376 -20.68 -22.10 -4.57
CA PHE A 376 -21.49 -21.09 -3.91
C PHE A 376 -22.66 -20.59 -4.73
N ILE A 377 -22.85 -21.13 -5.97
CA ILE A 377 -23.89 -20.64 -6.87
C ILE A 377 -24.74 -21.76 -7.45
N THR A 378 -25.96 -21.38 -7.83
CA THR A 378 -26.80 -22.16 -8.73
C THR A 378 -27.07 -21.36 -10.01
N CYS A 379 -27.30 -22.08 -11.10
CA CYS A 379 -27.76 -21.56 -12.36
C CYS A 379 -29.01 -22.31 -12.78
N LYS A 380 -30.15 -21.64 -12.93
CA LYS A 380 -31.45 -22.27 -13.28
C LYS A 380 -31.81 -23.38 -12.25
N GLY A 381 -31.57 -23.11 -10.97
CA GLY A 381 -31.82 -24.04 -9.90
C GLY A 381 -30.85 -25.23 -9.79
N LYS A 382 -29.83 -25.32 -10.66
CA LYS A 382 -28.84 -26.41 -10.65
C LYS A 382 -27.54 -25.94 -10.06
N ALA A 383 -27.05 -26.63 -9.02
CA ALA A 383 -25.70 -26.44 -8.47
C ALA A 383 -24.68 -27.16 -9.36
N ALA A 384 -23.53 -26.53 -9.58
CA ALA A 384 -22.43 -27.15 -10.33
C ALA A 384 -21.68 -28.20 -9.50
N THR A 385 -21.56 -27.94 -8.21
CA THR A 385 -20.82 -28.80 -7.27
C THR A 385 -21.53 -28.79 -5.91
N ARG A 386 -21.55 -29.93 -5.25
CA ARG A 386 -22.02 -30.07 -3.87
C ARG A 386 -20.87 -30.64 -3.06
N GLY A 387 -20.78 -30.25 -1.80
CA GLY A 387 -19.77 -30.76 -0.88
C GLY A 387 -20.02 -30.25 0.53
N SER A 388 -19.46 -30.93 1.50
CA SER A 388 -19.40 -30.46 2.87
C SER A 388 -18.53 -29.19 3.00
N ARG A 389 -18.68 -28.45 4.11
CA ARG A 389 -17.86 -27.28 4.40
C ARG A 389 -16.37 -27.59 4.31
N ALA A 390 -15.94 -28.73 4.82
CA ALA A 390 -14.52 -29.15 4.81
C ALA A 390 -14.01 -29.42 3.39
N GLU A 391 -14.80 -30.11 2.56
CA GLU A 391 -14.45 -30.40 1.17
C GLU A 391 -14.38 -29.11 0.34
N ILE A 392 -15.33 -28.20 0.52
CA ILE A 392 -15.31 -26.88 -0.15
C ILE A 392 -14.08 -26.08 0.28
N ALA A 393 -13.80 -25.99 1.58
CA ALA A 393 -12.63 -25.32 2.09
C ALA A 393 -11.34 -25.92 1.51
N GLY A 394 -11.21 -27.26 1.52
CA GLY A 394 -10.07 -27.97 0.93
C GLY A 394 -9.89 -27.71 -0.55
N ALA A 395 -11.00 -27.64 -1.33
CA ALA A 395 -10.95 -27.36 -2.77
C ALA A 395 -10.61 -25.88 -3.09
N LEU A 396 -10.82 -24.96 -2.15
CA LEU A 396 -10.50 -23.54 -2.30
C LEU A 396 -9.07 -23.21 -1.87
N LEU A 397 -8.43 -24.07 -1.08
CA LEU A 397 -7.03 -23.94 -0.75
C LEU A 397 -6.20 -24.10 -2.03
N ASP A 398 -5.10 -23.34 -2.13
CA ASP A 398 -4.17 -23.55 -3.22
C ASP A 398 -3.54 -24.94 -3.06
N PRO A 399 -3.67 -25.86 -4.04
CA PRO A 399 -3.05 -27.19 -3.96
C PRO A 399 -1.54 -27.13 -3.70
N LYS A 400 -0.87 -26.06 -4.16
CA LYS A 400 0.53 -25.80 -3.84
C LYS A 400 0.77 -25.41 -2.39
N ALA A 401 -0.18 -24.72 -1.75
CA ALA A 401 -0.11 -24.43 -0.33
C ALA A 401 -0.31 -25.68 0.52
N PHE A 402 -1.08 -26.65 0.05
CA PHE A 402 -1.32 -27.93 0.73
C PHE A 402 -0.12 -28.88 0.67
N SER A 403 0.53 -28.98 -0.48
CA SER A 403 1.72 -29.81 -0.65
C SER A 403 2.93 -29.31 0.16
N VAL A 404 2.89 -28.06 0.59
CA VAL A 404 3.95 -27.41 1.37
C VAL A 404 3.59 -27.32 2.86
N GLY A 405 2.35 -27.52 3.26
CA GLY A 405 1.91 -27.54 4.67
C GLY A 405 2.45 -28.72 5.50
N MET A 406 3.01 -29.75 4.85
CA MET A 406 3.82 -30.79 5.51
C MET A 406 5.33 -30.52 5.47
N GLN A 407 5.79 -29.61 4.64
CA GLN A 407 7.09 -28.98 4.67
C GLN A 407 6.84 -27.49 4.94
N GLN A 408 7.53 -26.92 5.92
CA GLN A 408 7.46 -25.48 6.24
C GLN A 408 7.47 -24.67 4.96
N LEU A 409 6.32 -24.04 4.62
CA LEU A 409 6.14 -23.24 3.40
C LEU A 409 7.27 -22.23 3.28
N SER A 410 8.21 -22.50 2.38
CA SER A 410 9.23 -21.56 1.97
C SER A 410 8.56 -20.58 1.00
N LEU A 411 8.87 -19.29 1.15
CA LEU A 411 8.44 -18.25 0.20
C LEU A 411 8.87 -18.55 -1.24
N ASP A 412 9.81 -19.44 -1.43
CA ASP A 412 10.30 -19.93 -2.71
C ASP A 412 9.22 -20.59 -3.58
N ASP A 413 8.17 -21.15 -2.94
CA ASP A 413 7.09 -21.84 -3.62
C ASP A 413 6.05 -20.89 -4.24
N PHE A 414 6.07 -19.62 -3.86
CA PHE A 414 5.16 -18.58 -4.38
C PHE A 414 5.80 -17.66 -5.43
N VAL A 415 7.10 -17.81 -5.69
CA VAL A 415 7.82 -17.00 -6.67
C VAL A 415 7.76 -17.67 -8.04
N PRO A 416 7.28 -17.00 -9.11
CA PRO A 416 7.42 -17.51 -10.46
C PRO A 416 8.89 -17.82 -10.76
N LYS A 417 9.17 -18.99 -11.33
CA LYS A 417 10.53 -19.47 -11.66
C LYS A 417 11.35 -18.55 -12.59
N ALA A 418 10.78 -17.46 -13.04
CA ALA A 418 11.37 -16.49 -13.98
C ALA A 418 11.72 -15.13 -13.35
N LEU A 419 12.08 -15.07 -12.06
CA LEU A 419 12.66 -13.84 -11.51
C LEU A 419 14.12 -13.72 -11.95
N PRO A 420 14.55 -12.51 -12.39
CA PRO A 420 15.96 -12.26 -12.68
C PRO A 420 16.81 -12.51 -11.43
N ASP A 421 18.06 -12.89 -11.65
CA ASP A 421 19.04 -13.20 -10.62
C ASP A 421 19.00 -12.20 -9.46
N ALA A 422 18.53 -12.65 -8.29
CA ALA A 422 18.38 -11.85 -7.10
C ALA A 422 19.70 -11.74 -6.29
N ALA A 423 20.75 -12.45 -6.71
CA ALA A 423 22.02 -12.54 -6.00
C ALA A 423 22.64 -11.17 -5.65
N PRO A 424 22.68 -10.17 -6.55
CA PRO A 424 23.26 -8.86 -6.21
C PRO A 424 22.47 -8.08 -5.15
N ALA A 425 21.14 -8.29 -5.08
CA ALA A 425 20.31 -7.62 -4.09
C ALA A 425 20.44 -8.27 -2.72
N VAL A 426 20.55 -9.59 -2.68
CA VAL A 426 20.81 -10.37 -1.46
C VAL A 426 22.17 -9.99 -0.87
N GLN A 427 23.24 -10.01 -1.68
CA GLN A 427 24.57 -9.63 -1.25
C GLN A 427 24.66 -8.22 -0.65
N ARG A 428 23.88 -7.26 -1.15
CA ARG A 428 23.82 -5.91 -0.60
C ARG A 428 23.16 -5.86 0.78
N LEU A 429 22.12 -6.67 1.01
CA LEU A 429 21.47 -6.74 2.31
C LEU A 429 22.38 -7.48 3.32
N GLU A 430 23.10 -8.51 2.88
CA GLU A 430 24.12 -9.20 3.69
C GLU A 430 25.27 -8.26 4.07
N ALA A 431 25.79 -7.50 3.12
CA ALA A 431 26.83 -6.49 3.37
C ALA A 431 26.39 -5.39 4.36
N ARG A 432 25.07 -5.29 4.63
CA ARG A 432 24.46 -4.39 5.61
C ARG A 432 24.15 -5.07 6.95
N GLY A 433 24.68 -6.26 7.19
CA GLY A 433 24.51 -7.01 8.43
C GLY A 433 23.22 -7.81 8.56
N MET A 434 22.49 -8.01 7.46
CA MET A 434 21.31 -8.88 7.43
C MET A 434 21.74 -10.33 7.21
N ALA A 435 21.21 -11.29 7.96
CA ALA A 435 21.50 -12.71 7.74
C ALA A 435 21.09 -13.15 6.34
N ALA A 436 21.88 -14.02 5.70
CA ALA A 436 21.75 -14.42 4.30
C ALA A 436 20.35 -14.94 3.94
N ASP A 437 19.76 -15.75 4.80
CA ASP A 437 18.42 -16.30 4.61
C ASP A 437 17.32 -15.23 4.72
N VAL A 438 17.48 -14.25 5.60
CA VAL A 438 16.57 -13.10 5.76
C VAL A 438 16.70 -12.15 4.58
N ALA A 439 17.93 -11.89 4.11
CA ALA A 439 18.20 -11.06 2.94
C ALA A 439 17.57 -11.67 1.68
N ALA A 440 17.75 -12.97 1.46
CA ALA A 440 17.15 -13.70 0.33
C ALA A 440 15.61 -13.65 0.38
N ARG A 441 15.02 -13.89 1.56
CA ARG A 441 13.57 -13.81 1.76
C ARG A 441 13.04 -12.39 1.51
N THR A 442 13.73 -11.36 1.99
CA THR A 442 13.34 -9.96 1.82
C THR A 442 13.30 -9.58 0.35
N VAL A 443 14.34 -9.91 -0.43
CA VAL A 443 14.41 -9.61 -1.87
C VAL A 443 13.30 -10.33 -2.65
N ARG A 444 13.04 -11.61 -2.32
CA ARG A 444 11.97 -12.39 -2.95
C ARG A 444 10.59 -11.83 -2.59
N GLN A 445 10.41 -11.34 -1.39
CA GLN A 445 9.18 -10.75 -0.89
C GLN A 445 8.87 -9.41 -1.55
N GLU A 446 9.86 -8.56 -1.76
CA GLU A 446 9.71 -7.32 -2.54
C GLU A 446 9.27 -7.62 -3.99
N ALA A 447 9.82 -8.67 -4.59
CA ALA A 447 9.43 -9.12 -5.93
C ALA A 447 7.98 -9.65 -5.97
N LEU A 448 7.54 -10.39 -4.95
CA LEU A 448 6.15 -10.86 -4.81
C LEU A 448 5.15 -9.71 -4.62
N GLN A 449 5.49 -8.69 -3.83
CA GLN A 449 4.66 -7.50 -3.69
C GLN A 449 4.49 -6.75 -5.02
N CYS A 450 5.52 -6.73 -5.88
CA CYS A 450 5.42 -6.17 -7.22
C CYS A 450 4.43 -6.96 -8.10
N LEU A 451 4.42 -8.28 -7.97
CA LEU A 451 3.56 -9.16 -8.78
C LEU A 451 2.10 -9.16 -8.29
N THR A 452 1.88 -9.14 -6.97
CA THR A 452 0.52 -9.16 -6.39
C THR A 452 -0.20 -7.81 -6.48
N LYS A 453 0.54 -6.72 -6.64
CA LYS A 453 -0.03 -5.37 -6.90
C LYS A 453 -0.47 -5.17 -8.35
N ARG A 454 -0.09 -6.07 -9.26
CA ARG A 454 -0.54 -6.10 -10.68
C ARG A 454 -1.89 -6.80 -10.89
N MET A 455 -2.43 -7.49 -9.90
CA MET A 455 -3.79 -8.03 -9.86
C MET A 455 -4.72 -7.09 -9.11
#